data_5069013c9e106310d0770c7f7158fb4c
#
_entry.id   5069013c9e106310d0770c7f7158fb4c
#
_cell.length_a   1.000
_cell.length_b   1.000
_cell.length_c   1.000
_cell.angle_alpha   90.00
_cell.angle_beta   90.00
_cell.angle_gamma   90.00
#
_symmetry.space_group_name_H-M   'P 1'
#
loop_
_entity.id
_entity.type
_entity.pdbx_description
1 polymer ?
#
loop_
_entity_poly.entity_id
_entity_poly.type
_entity_poly.pdbx_seq_one_letter_code
_entity_poly.pdbx_strand_id
1 'polypeptide(L)'
;MCLHRALRKVRQNAANRALTGRNPNMIKVLFICHGNICRSPMAEFVMKDLVKKAGMEDRFEIASAATSSEEIWGGRGNPVYPPARAKLKEHGIDPGGKRARKTTREDYKYYDYLIGMDSENLWNMKRIYGGDPDGKISLLLDYCGRTGQEVADPWYTDDFDATWDDVLQGCTALFAVLRQTKQIGKKRQ
;
A
#
# COMPACT_ATOMS: atom_id res chain seq x y z
N MET A 1 -20.91 5.54 4.23
CA MET A 1 -20.21 6.81 3.87
C MET A 1 -18.78 6.61 3.35
N CYS A 2 -18.11 5.50 3.66
CA CYS A 2 -16.70 5.25 3.36
C CYS A 2 -16.40 4.89 1.89
N LEU A 3 -17.15 3.97 1.28
CA LEU A 3 -16.91 3.50 -0.09
C LEU A 3 -17.00 4.64 -1.12
N HIS A 4 -17.92 5.59 -0.93
CA HIS A 4 -18.07 6.76 -1.82
C HIS A 4 -16.83 7.67 -1.79
N ARG A 5 -16.20 7.85 -0.63
CA ARG A 5 -15.00 8.67 -0.46
C ARG A 5 -13.79 8.00 -1.11
N ALA A 6 -13.62 6.68 -0.91
CA ALA A 6 -12.59 5.88 -1.56
C ALA A 6 -12.73 5.90 -3.08
N LEU A 7 -13.95 5.69 -3.61
CA LEU A 7 -14.23 5.75 -5.04
C LEU A 7 -13.99 7.15 -5.64
N ARG A 8 -14.30 8.22 -4.92
CA ARG A 8 -14.02 9.59 -5.37
C ARG A 8 -12.52 9.84 -5.49
N LYS A 9 -11.74 9.42 -4.48
CA LYS A 9 -10.27 9.50 -4.48
C LYS A 9 -9.67 8.73 -5.66
N VAL A 10 -10.15 7.53 -5.91
CA VAL A 10 -9.68 6.69 -7.01
C VAL A 10 -9.99 7.33 -8.37
N ARG A 11 -11.16 7.94 -8.55
CA ARG A 11 -11.52 8.70 -9.77
C ARG A 11 -10.62 9.90 -9.98
N GLN A 12 -10.32 10.66 -8.92
CA GLN A 12 -9.41 11.82 -8.98
C GLN A 12 -8.01 11.39 -9.40
N ASN A 13 -7.47 10.33 -8.80
CA ASN A 13 -6.14 9.81 -9.15
C ASN A 13 -6.10 9.26 -10.58
N ALA A 14 -7.18 8.66 -11.08
CA ALA A 14 -7.27 8.22 -12.47
C ALA A 14 -7.26 9.40 -13.46
N ALA A 15 -7.96 10.49 -13.14
CA ALA A 15 -7.94 11.72 -13.95
C ALA A 15 -6.54 12.36 -13.96
N ASN A 16 -5.89 12.45 -12.81
CA ASN A 16 -4.52 12.99 -12.70
C ASN A 16 -3.49 12.17 -13.51
N ARG A 17 -3.63 10.83 -13.58
CA ARG A 17 -2.76 9.99 -14.44
C ARG A 17 -2.89 10.33 -15.92
N ALA A 18 -4.11 10.51 -16.40
CA ALA A 18 -4.36 10.87 -17.80
C ALA A 18 -3.71 12.20 -18.18
N LEU A 19 -3.70 13.18 -17.26
CA LEU A 19 -3.10 14.49 -17.46
C LEU A 19 -1.56 14.50 -17.45
N THR A 20 -0.92 13.50 -16.80
CA THR A 20 0.53 13.46 -16.60
C THR A 20 1.28 12.60 -17.63
N GLY A 21 0.62 12.13 -18.70
CA GLY A 21 1.24 11.28 -19.75
C GLY A 21 1.71 9.90 -19.26
N ARG A 22 1.29 9.48 -18.06
CA ARG A 22 1.62 8.16 -17.51
C ARG A 22 0.77 7.10 -18.18
N ASN A 23 1.29 5.87 -18.22
CA ASN A 23 0.51 4.73 -18.71
C ASN A 23 -0.84 4.64 -17.97
N PRO A 24 -1.96 4.97 -18.62
CA PRO A 24 -3.27 5.01 -17.96
C PRO A 24 -3.72 3.62 -17.52
N ASN A 25 -3.00 2.59 -17.98
CA ASN A 25 -3.31 1.20 -17.68
C ASN A 25 -2.61 0.67 -16.43
N MET A 26 -1.52 1.29 -15.98
CA MET A 26 -0.76 0.89 -14.81
C MET A 26 -1.25 1.61 -13.56
N ILE A 27 -1.54 0.87 -12.50
CA ILE A 27 -1.89 1.38 -11.17
C ILE A 27 -0.69 1.14 -10.25
N LYS A 28 -0.17 2.21 -9.65
CA LYS A 28 1.03 2.15 -8.82
C LYS A 28 0.68 2.38 -7.35
N VAL A 29 0.93 1.38 -6.52
CA VAL A 29 0.60 1.39 -5.08
C VAL A 29 1.88 1.23 -4.26
N LEU A 30 2.10 2.14 -3.31
CA LEU A 30 3.17 2.03 -2.32
C LEU A 30 2.58 1.89 -0.92
N PHE A 31 2.84 0.78 -0.26
CA PHE A 31 2.51 0.57 1.14
C PHE A 31 3.62 1.07 2.05
N ILE A 32 3.28 1.76 3.12
CA ILE A 32 4.25 2.45 3.97
C ILE A 32 3.96 2.17 5.44
N CYS A 33 4.99 1.77 6.18
CA CYS A 33 4.99 1.69 7.63
C CYS A 33 6.28 2.31 8.20
N HIS A 34 6.54 2.18 9.49
CA HIS A 34 7.73 2.75 10.13
C HIS A 34 9.03 2.17 9.54
N GLY A 35 9.27 0.86 9.71
CA GLY A 35 10.56 0.21 9.37
C GLY A 35 10.59 -0.54 8.03
N ASN A 36 9.45 -0.81 7.39
CA ASN A 36 9.34 -1.62 6.16
C ASN A 36 9.86 -3.07 6.30
N ILE A 37 9.67 -3.68 7.47
CA ILE A 37 10.03 -5.09 7.73
C ILE A 37 8.84 -5.96 8.16
N CYS A 38 7.73 -5.38 8.62
CA CYS A 38 6.52 -6.10 9.08
C CYS A 38 5.29 -5.72 8.25
N ARG A 39 4.51 -4.72 8.68
CA ARG A 39 3.17 -4.37 8.16
C ARG A 39 3.17 -4.06 6.66
N SER A 40 4.01 -3.14 6.20
CA SER A 40 4.00 -2.74 4.78
C SER A 40 4.51 -3.81 3.81
N PRO A 41 5.52 -4.67 4.13
CA PRO A 41 5.82 -5.83 3.30
C PRO A 41 4.69 -6.85 3.28
N MET A 42 4.00 -7.11 4.41
CA MET A 42 2.84 -8.00 4.40
C MET A 42 1.77 -7.48 3.45
N ALA A 43 1.44 -6.18 3.51
CA ALA A 43 0.47 -5.57 2.60
C ALA A 43 0.92 -5.61 1.13
N GLU A 44 2.20 -5.37 0.84
CA GLU A 44 2.77 -5.51 -0.51
C GLU A 44 2.52 -6.89 -1.09
N PHE A 45 2.88 -7.94 -0.34
CA PHE A 45 2.82 -9.30 -0.86
C PHE A 45 1.41 -9.88 -0.87
N VAL A 46 0.56 -9.54 0.09
CA VAL A 46 -0.88 -9.86 0.05
C VAL A 46 -1.55 -9.22 -1.17
N MET A 47 -1.28 -7.95 -1.44
CA MET A 47 -1.84 -7.27 -2.61
C MET A 47 -1.33 -7.86 -3.93
N LYS A 48 -0.04 -8.23 -4.02
CA LYS A 48 0.53 -8.94 -5.17
C LYS A 48 -0.14 -10.28 -5.42
N ASP A 49 -0.39 -11.05 -4.36
CA ASP A 49 -1.09 -12.34 -4.45
C ASP A 49 -2.53 -12.18 -4.94
N LEU A 50 -3.28 -11.19 -4.41
CA LEU A 50 -4.63 -10.87 -4.87
C LEU A 50 -4.66 -10.49 -6.36
N VAL A 51 -3.73 -9.66 -6.79
CA VAL A 51 -3.60 -9.23 -8.18
C VAL A 51 -3.25 -10.40 -9.10
N LYS A 52 -2.32 -11.27 -8.67
CA LYS A 52 -1.94 -12.50 -9.40
C LYS A 52 -3.09 -13.47 -9.54
N LYS A 53 -3.82 -13.76 -8.45
CA LYS A 53 -5.02 -14.62 -8.47
C LYS A 53 -6.11 -14.09 -9.39
N ALA A 54 -6.13 -12.79 -9.65
CA ALA A 54 -7.07 -12.15 -10.58
C ALA A 54 -6.54 -12.04 -12.02
N GLY A 55 -5.30 -12.49 -12.32
CA GLY A 55 -4.67 -12.38 -13.65
C GLY A 55 -4.48 -10.92 -14.10
N MET A 56 -4.08 -10.02 -13.17
CA MET A 56 -4.00 -8.58 -13.43
C MET A 56 -2.59 -8.00 -13.16
N GLU A 57 -1.55 -8.84 -13.15
CA GLU A 57 -0.17 -8.44 -12.81
C GLU A 57 0.36 -7.35 -13.74
N ASP A 58 0.00 -7.39 -15.02
CA ASP A 58 0.37 -6.39 -16.02
C ASP A 58 -0.22 -5.00 -15.79
N ARG A 59 -1.14 -4.87 -14.83
CA ARG A 59 -1.89 -3.65 -14.52
C ARG A 59 -1.54 -3.00 -13.19
N PHE A 60 -0.71 -3.66 -12.40
CA PHE A 60 -0.35 -3.19 -11.07
C PHE A 60 1.16 -3.19 -10.86
N GLU A 61 1.67 -2.09 -10.34
CA GLU A 61 3.00 -1.99 -9.77
C GLU A 61 2.85 -1.76 -8.27
N ILE A 62 3.30 -2.74 -7.47
CA ILE A 62 3.08 -2.77 -6.03
C ILE A 62 4.43 -2.87 -5.34
N ALA A 63 4.67 -1.96 -4.40
CA ALA A 63 5.89 -1.95 -3.60
C ALA A 63 5.60 -1.51 -2.16
N SER A 64 6.63 -1.57 -1.32
CA SER A 64 6.57 -1.00 0.03
C SER A 64 7.85 -0.27 0.43
N ALA A 65 7.74 0.67 1.37
CA ALA A 65 8.83 1.48 1.90
C ALA A 65 8.60 1.85 3.37
N ALA A 66 9.65 2.38 4.01
CA ALA A 66 9.67 2.87 5.38
C ALA A 66 9.56 4.40 5.44
N THR A 67 9.01 4.92 6.53
CA THR A 67 9.18 6.34 6.89
C THR A 67 10.48 6.59 7.64
N SER A 68 11.01 5.58 8.34
CA SER A 68 12.28 5.62 9.08
C SER A 68 13.43 4.97 8.28
N SER A 69 14.66 5.23 8.70
CA SER A 69 15.88 4.54 8.21
C SER A 69 16.45 3.56 9.24
N GLU A 70 15.76 3.30 10.34
CA GLU A 70 16.24 2.43 11.42
C GLU A 70 16.55 0.99 10.97
N GLU A 71 15.84 0.51 9.96
CA GLU A 71 16.06 -0.82 9.38
C GLU A 71 17.01 -0.80 8.16
N ILE A 72 17.84 0.27 8.04
CA ILE A 72 18.76 0.43 6.90
C ILE A 72 20.15 0.78 7.42
N TRP A 73 21.09 -0.16 7.31
CA TRP A 73 22.46 -0.02 7.78
C TRP A 73 23.44 -0.13 6.60
N GLY A 74 24.41 0.79 6.52
CA GLY A 74 25.40 0.78 5.45
C GLY A 74 24.79 0.79 4.04
N GLY A 75 23.65 1.43 3.86
CA GLY A 75 22.95 1.48 2.56
C GLY A 75 22.17 0.20 2.24
N ARG A 76 22.14 -0.79 3.12
CA ARG A 76 21.41 -2.07 2.93
C ARG A 76 20.28 -2.20 3.94
N GLY A 77 19.06 -2.36 3.45
CA GLY A 77 17.90 -2.61 4.30
C GLY A 77 17.88 -4.03 4.88
N ASN A 78 17.27 -4.18 6.05
CA ASN A 78 16.98 -5.46 6.67
C ASN A 78 15.95 -6.26 5.85
N PRO A 79 16.00 -7.61 5.90
CA PRO A 79 14.97 -8.44 5.28
C PRO A 79 13.64 -8.30 6.01
N VAL A 80 12.58 -8.85 5.43
CA VAL A 80 11.30 -9.02 6.13
C VAL A 80 11.52 -9.75 7.45
N TYR A 81 10.99 -9.18 8.53
CA TYR A 81 11.13 -9.71 9.90
C TYR A 81 10.67 -11.17 9.96
N PRO A 82 11.42 -12.08 10.62
CA PRO A 82 11.14 -13.51 10.54
C PRO A 82 9.69 -13.91 10.86
N PRO A 83 9.02 -13.40 11.92
CA PRO A 83 7.61 -13.71 12.18
C PRO A 83 6.66 -13.22 11.08
N ALA A 84 6.88 -12.02 10.52
CA ALA A 84 6.09 -11.53 9.39
C ALA A 84 6.27 -12.41 8.14
N ARG A 85 7.51 -12.87 7.90
CA ARG A 85 7.81 -13.82 6.82
C ARG A 85 7.14 -15.18 7.06
N ALA A 86 7.13 -15.68 8.30
CA ALA A 86 6.46 -16.92 8.66
C ALA A 86 4.96 -16.80 8.40
N LYS A 87 4.33 -15.71 8.82
CA LYS A 87 2.91 -15.44 8.59
C LYS A 87 2.54 -15.41 7.10
N LEU A 88 3.33 -14.75 6.27
CA LEU A 88 3.16 -14.79 4.80
C LEU A 88 3.24 -16.22 4.25
N LYS A 89 4.21 -17.01 4.70
CA LYS A 89 4.42 -18.40 4.26
C LYS A 89 3.28 -19.33 4.68
N GLU A 90 2.67 -19.15 5.84
CA GLU A 90 1.47 -19.88 6.28
C GLU A 90 0.35 -19.78 5.25
N HIS A 91 0.28 -18.65 4.54
CA HIS A 91 -0.70 -18.38 3.49
C HIS A 91 -0.18 -18.62 2.07
N GLY A 92 0.97 -19.30 1.93
CA GLY A 92 1.54 -19.67 0.63
C GLY A 92 2.22 -18.50 -0.12
N ILE A 93 2.54 -17.42 0.59
CA ILE A 93 3.14 -16.20 0.02
C ILE A 93 4.63 -16.14 0.42
N ASP A 94 5.54 -16.11 -0.56
CA ASP A 94 6.98 -15.89 -0.30
C ASP A 94 7.36 -14.44 -0.62
N PRO A 95 7.85 -13.67 0.36
CA PRO A 95 8.37 -12.33 0.12
C PRO A 95 9.73 -12.29 -0.58
N GLY A 96 10.29 -13.43 -0.95
CA GLY A 96 11.58 -13.53 -1.66
C GLY A 96 12.70 -12.81 -0.93
N GLY A 97 13.50 -12.05 -1.69
CA GLY A 97 14.62 -11.24 -1.20
C GLY A 97 14.25 -9.81 -0.81
N LYS A 98 12.98 -9.51 -0.50
CA LYS A 98 12.54 -8.17 -0.08
C LYS A 98 13.38 -7.64 1.07
N ARG A 99 13.81 -6.38 0.92
CA ARG A 99 14.54 -5.63 1.94
C ARG A 99 13.90 -4.27 2.16
N ALA A 100 14.06 -3.73 3.37
CA ALA A 100 13.61 -2.40 3.73
C ALA A 100 14.25 -1.34 2.83
N ARG A 101 13.47 -0.36 2.44
CA ARG A 101 13.95 0.88 1.82
C ARG A 101 13.20 2.08 2.39
N LYS A 102 13.84 3.21 2.48
CA LYS A 102 13.18 4.46 2.88
C LYS A 102 12.39 5.04 1.70
N THR A 103 11.25 5.64 2.00
CA THR A 103 10.50 6.41 1.01
C THR A 103 11.15 7.77 0.75
N THR A 104 11.00 8.28 -0.45
CA THR A 104 11.58 9.55 -0.90
C THR A 104 10.52 10.47 -1.51
N ARG A 105 10.87 11.75 -1.77
CA ARG A 105 9.96 12.70 -2.43
C ARG A 105 9.57 12.27 -3.84
N GLU A 106 10.43 11.54 -4.52
CA GLU A 106 10.19 11.00 -5.85
C GLU A 106 9.09 9.93 -5.83
N ASP A 107 8.97 9.17 -4.74
CA ASP A 107 7.87 8.19 -4.57
C ASP A 107 6.50 8.88 -4.63
N TYR A 108 6.36 10.10 -4.08
CA TYR A 108 5.10 10.84 -4.17
C TYR A 108 4.71 11.14 -5.63
N LYS A 109 5.68 11.47 -6.44
CA LYS A 109 5.45 11.74 -7.87
C LYS A 109 5.20 10.46 -8.65
N TYR A 110 5.85 9.35 -8.26
CA TYR A 110 5.85 8.09 -8.99
C TYR A 110 4.60 7.25 -8.74
N TYR A 111 4.17 7.11 -7.47
CA TYR A 111 3.03 6.27 -7.09
C TYR A 111 1.71 7.04 -7.16
N ASP A 112 0.64 6.30 -7.45
CA ASP A 112 -0.73 6.83 -7.49
C ASP A 112 -1.41 6.77 -6.11
N TYR A 113 -1.06 5.76 -5.31
CA TYR A 113 -1.61 5.51 -3.98
C TYR A 113 -0.46 5.29 -2.99
N LEU A 114 -0.49 6.04 -1.90
CA LEU A 114 0.47 6.00 -0.81
C LEU A 114 -0.28 5.60 0.46
N ILE A 115 -0.15 4.33 0.83
CA ILE A 115 -1.02 3.69 1.83
C ILE A 115 -0.24 3.47 3.12
N GLY A 116 -0.59 4.21 4.17
CA GLY A 116 -0.03 4.06 5.52
C GLY A 116 -0.79 3.02 6.34
N MET A 117 -0.11 2.50 7.36
CA MET A 117 -0.65 1.51 8.30
C MET A 117 -1.27 2.19 9.53
N ASP A 118 -0.74 3.35 9.92
CA ASP A 118 -1.16 4.14 11.07
C ASP A 118 -1.10 5.65 10.79
N SER A 119 -1.61 6.45 11.73
CA SER A 119 -1.65 7.91 11.66
C SER A 119 -0.25 8.53 11.68
N GLU A 120 0.70 7.92 12.38
CA GLU A 120 2.09 8.37 12.41
C GLU A 120 2.74 8.22 11.02
N ASN A 121 2.47 7.11 10.33
CA ASN A 121 2.93 6.94 8.93
C ASN A 121 2.38 8.05 8.04
N LEU A 122 1.08 8.42 8.17
CA LEU A 122 0.49 9.50 7.38
C LEU A 122 1.16 10.85 7.67
N TRP A 123 1.42 11.15 8.93
CA TRP A 123 2.10 12.38 9.32
C TRP A 123 3.54 12.43 8.78
N ASN A 124 4.31 11.35 8.93
CA ASN A 124 5.66 11.24 8.44
C ASN A 124 5.72 11.33 6.90
N MET A 125 4.80 10.68 6.19
CA MET A 125 4.69 10.80 4.72
C MET A 125 4.48 12.25 4.30
N LYS A 126 3.52 12.97 4.90
CA LYS A 126 3.27 14.39 4.59
C LYS A 126 4.52 15.25 4.82
N ARG A 127 5.26 14.99 5.91
CA ARG A 127 6.52 15.69 6.19
C ARG A 127 7.60 15.40 5.15
N ILE A 128 7.78 14.13 4.78
CA ILE A 128 8.79 13.69 3.78
C ILE A 128 8.48 14.27 2.39
N TYR A 129 7.21 14.23 2.00
CA TYR A 129 6.77 14.65 0.66
C TYR A 129 6.52 16.15 0.52
N GLY A 130 6.43 16.88 1.63
CA GLY A 130 6.11 18.31 1.63
C GLY A 130 4.62 18.59 1.50
N GLY A 131 3.77 17.65 1.93
CA GLY A 131 2.31 17.72 1.88
C GLY A 131 1.67 16.58 1.09
N ASP A 132 0.37 16.73 0.81
CA ASP A 132 -0.41 15.78 -0.01
C ASP A 132 -1.36 16.55 -0.96
N PRO A 133 -0.82 17.36 -1.89
CA PRO A 133 -1.65 18.21 -2.77
C PRO A 133 -2.57 17.40 -3.68
N ASP A 134 -2.17 16.19 -4.08
CA ASP A 134 -2.95 15.31 -4.94
C ASP A 134 -3.90 14.37 -4.17
N GLY A 135 -3.89 14.42 -2.84
CA GLY A 135 -4.72 13.57 -1.99
C GLY A 135 -4.41 12.06 -2.11
N LYS A 136 -3.14 11.67 -2.31
CA LYS A 136 -2.72 10.28 -2.53
C LYS A 136 -2.59 9.46 -1.24
N ILE A 137 -2.38 10.14 -0.10
CA ILE A 137 -2.09 9.51 1.20
C ILE A 137 -3.40 9.07 1.87
N SER A 138 -3.46 7.82 2.37
CA SER A 138 -4.60 7.29 3.14
C SER A 138 -4.18 6.11 4.02
N LEU A 139 -5.02 5.77 5.00
CA LEU A 139 -4.89 4.54 5.77
C LEU A 139 -5.40 3.34 4.95
N LEU A 140 -4.79 2.18 5.18
CA LEU A 140 -5.21 0.94 4.55
C LEU A 140 -6.65 0.56 4.93
N LEU A 141 -7.01 0.67 6.20
CA LEU A 141 -8.32 0.26 6.71
C LEU A 141 -9.46 1.22 6.34
N ASP A 142 -9.15 2.42 5.83
CA ASP A 142 -10.16 3.31 5.26
C ASP A 142 -10.93 2.66 4.10
N TYR A 143 -10.29 1.75 3.36
CA TYR A 143 -10.90 1.10 2.19
C TYR A 143 -11.93 0.03 2.57
N CYS A 144 -11.79 -0.60 3.74
CA CYS A 144 -12.73 -1.63 4.23
C CYS A 144 -13.82 -1.09 5.18
N GLY A 145 -13.98 0.24 5.27
CA GLY A 145 -15.01 0.86 6.11
C GLY A 145 -14.60 1.14 7.55
N ARG A 146 -13.38 0.81 7.91
CA ARG A 146 -12.79 1.03 9.24
C ARG A 146 -12.03 2.37 9.25
N THR A 147 -12.76 3.46 8.98
CA THR A 147 -12.19 4.79 8.77
C THR A 147 -11.45 5.29 10.02
N GLY A 148 -10.20 5.69 9.81
CA GLY A 148 -9.33 6.19 10.87
C GLY A 148 -8.79 5.10 11.80
N GLN A 149 -9.11 3.82 11.56
CA GLN A 149 -8.51 2.71 12.28
C GLN A 149 -7.13 2.35 11.68
N GLU A 150 -6.28 1.85 12.54
CA GLU A 150 -4.88 1.53 12.24
C GLU A 150 -4.70 0.02 12.13
N VAL A 151 -3.78 -0.41 11.28
CA VAL A 151 -3.34 -1.80 11.22
C VAL A 151 -2.56 -2.12 12.49
N ALA A 152 -2.95 -3.21 13.18
CA ALA A 152 -2.27 -3.66 14.39
C ALA A 152 -0.76 -3.73 14.18
N ASP A 153 0.01 -3.13 15.11
CA ASP A 153 1.47 -3.17 15.02
C ASP A 153 2.01 -4.35 15.84
N PRO A 154 2.51 -5.40 15.16
CA PRO A 154 3.00 -6.61 15.83
C PRO A 154 4.31 -6.38 16.59
N TRP A 155 4.98 -5.24 16.37
CA TRP A 155 6.17 -4.85 17.13
C TRP A 155 5.88 -4.65 18.62
N TYR A 156 4.66 -4.15 18.94
CA TYR A 156 4.25 -3.91 20.33
C TYR A 156 3.42 -5.05 20.90
N THR A 157 2.71 -5.79 20.07
CA THR A 157 1.72 -6.79 20.53
C THR A 157 2.18 -8.23 20.35
N ASP A 158 3.20 -8.47 19.50
CA ASP A 158 3.61 -9.78 18.98
C ASP A 158 2.44 -10.57 18.30
N ASP A 159 1.32 -9.89 18.03
CA ASP A 159 0.14 -10.45 17.42
C ASP A 159 0.17 -10.30 15.89
N PHE A 160 0.83 -11.25 15.23
CA PHE A 160 0.90 -11.28 13.76
C PHE A 160 -0.41 -11.75 13.12
N ASP A 161 -1.30 -12.40 13.87
CA ASP A 161 -2.63 -12.80 13.37
C ASP A 161 -3.53 -11.58 13.20
N ALA A 162 -3.61 -10.72 14.22
CA ALA A 162 -4.34 -9.45 14.11
C ALA A 162 -3.81 -8.57 12.98
N THR A 163 -2.49 -8.49 12.83
CA THR A 163 -1.86 -7.74 11.72
C THR A 163 -2.22 -8.34 10.36
N TRP A 164 -2.21 -9.66 10.25
CA TRP A 164 -2.59 -10.38 9.02
C TRP A 164 -4.03 -10.10 8.63
N ASP A 165 -4.96 -10.23 9.57
CA ASP A 165 -6.38 -10.01 9.34
C ASP A 165 -6.67 -8.57 8.88
N ASP A 166 -6.08 -7.59 9.51
CA ASP A 166 -6.18 -6.19 9.13
C ASP A 166 -5.64 -5.94 7.72
N VAL A 167 -4.45 -6.47 7.43
CA VAL A 167 -3.82 -6.33 6.12
C VAL A 167 -4.64 -7.01 5.03
N LEU A 168 -5.14 -8.22 5.28
CA LEU A 168 -5.94 -8.96 4.32
C LEU A 168 -7.26 -8.25 4.00
N GLN A 169 -7.96 -7.78 5.03
CA GLN A 169 -9.21 -7.03 4.87
C GLN A 169 -8.98 -5.72 4.09
N GLY A 170 -7.97 -4.95 4.49
CA GLY A 170 -7.65 -3.69 3.86
C GLY A 170 -7.20 -3.84 2.40
N CYS A 171 -6.31 -4.79 2.11
CA CYS A 171 -5.82 -5.07 0.75
C CYS A 171 -6.93 -5.60 -0.15
N THR A 172 -7.81 -6.48 0.35
CA THR A 172 -8.96 -7.00 -0.41
C THR A 172 -9.91 -5.88 -0.82
N ALA A 173 -10.23 -4.99 0.12
CA ALA A 173 -11.09 -3.84 -0.15
C ALA A 173 -10.43 -2.83 -1.09
N LEU A 174 -9.16 -2.51 -0.89
CA LEU A 174 -8.38 -1.65 -1.78
C LEU A 174 -8.37 -2.21 -3.20
N PHE A 175 -8.07 -3.50 -3.37
CA PHE A 175 -8.06 -4.16 -4.67
C PHE A 175 -9.44 -4.10 -5.34
N ALA A 176 -10.52 -4.38 -4.60
CA ALA A 176 -11.88 -4.29 -5.12
C ALA A 176 -12.22 -2.90 -5.65
N VAL A 177 -11.80 -1.84 -4.95
CA VAL A 177 -11.98 -0.44 -5.38
C VAL A 177 -11.14 -0.12 -6.63
N LEU A 178 -9.87 -0.53 -6.65
CA LEU A 178 -8.95 -0.22 -7.75
C LEU A 178 -9.31 -0.93 -9.05
N ARG A 179 -9.76 -2.18 -9.01
CA ARG A 179 -10.15 -2.93 -10.21
C ARG A 179 -11.40 -2.36 -10.90
N GLN A 180 -12.31 -1.71 -10.15
CA GLN A 180 -13.55 -1.14 -10.69
C GLN A 180 -13.33 0.14 -11.50
N THR A 181 -12.25 0.86 -11.25
CA THR A 181 -11.99 2.17 -11.89
C THR A 181 -11.87 2.11 -13.41
N LYS A 182 -11.58 0.95 -14.00
CA LYS A 182 -11.46 0.78 -15.46
C LYS A 182 -12.73 0.36 -16.19
N GLN A 183 -13.74 -0.13 -15.48
CA GLN A 183 -15.04 -0.41 -16.14
C GLN A 183 -15.77 0.88 -16.53
N ILE A 184 -15.44 1.99 -15.89
CA ILE A 184 -16.09 3.30 -16.14
C ILE A 184 -15.54 3.97 -17.41
N GLY A 185 -14.28 3.71 -17.80
CA GLY A 185 -13.70 4.26 -19.03
C GLY A 185 -14.18 3.59 -20.32
N LYS A 186 -14.68 2.34 -20.26
CA LYS A 186 -15.20 1.60 -21.42
C LYS A 186 -16.68 1.89 -21.76
N LYS A 187 -17.43 2.55 -20.89
CA LYS A 187 -18.85 2.89 -21.11
C LYS A 187 -19.08 4.27 -21.74
N ARG A 188 -18.04 4.96 -22.19
CA ARG A 188 -18.13 6.29 -22.82
C ARG A 188 -17.50 6.34 -24.23
N GLN A 189 -17.47 5.20 -24.90
CA GLN A 189 -17.24 5.14 -26.35
C GLN A 189 -18.49 4.62 -27.05
#